data_a3dc03a4843fe7fb8e0c48d20d55ed6d
#
_entry.id   a3dc03a4843fe7fb8e0c48d20d55ed6d
#
_cell.length_a   1.000
_cell.length_b   1.000
_cell.length_c   1.000
_cell.angle_alpha   90.00
_cell.angle_beta   90.00
_cell.angle_gamma   90.00
#
_symmetry.space_group_name_H-M   'P 1'
#
loop_
_entity.id
_entity.type
_entity.pdbx_description
1 polymer ?
#
loop_
_entity_poly.entity_id
_entity_poly.type
_entity_poly.pdbx_seq_one_letter_code
_entity_poly.pdbx_strand_id
1 'polypeptide(L)'
;MRKIPLMAAALLLAACASPDSRYFTLSTVEPAASPAQDKPLFHLASVKLPDLYDRPQMVTRTGPQSVEFDEYARWAEPLERMTARTLAQDIALRRPHGAGPLPSAADQAKLQVAVDEFVADRAAGRARLSGNWKITGLDGTARGAPFSFTEPVSGMDPAATAAVMSTLLGRLADEIDRN
;
A
#
# COMPACT_ATOMS: atom_id res chain seq x y z
N MET A 1 -1.28 -66.40 -2.82
CA MET A 1 -1.19 -65.20 -3.66
C MET A 1 -2.06 -64.10 -3.01
N ARG A 2 -1.48 -63.16 -2.26
CA ARG A 2 -2.21 -62.09 -1.53
C ARG A 2 -2.52 -60.96 -2.51
N LYS A 3 -3.79 -60.73 -2.81
CA LYS A 3 -4.25 -59.56 -3.56
C LYS A 3 -4.14 -58.34 -2.66
N ILE A 4 -3.11 -57.54 -2.84
CA ILE A 4 -2.97 -56.21 -2.19
C ILE A 4 -4.05 -55.35 -2.85
N PRO A 5 -4.93 -54.68 -2.06
CA PRO A 5 -6.03 -53.91 -2.64
C PRO A 5 -5.48 -52.64 -3.32
N LEU A 6 -5.74 -52.54 -4.61
CA LEU A 6 -5.45 -51.39 -5.48
C LEU A 6 -6.08 -50.08 -4.96
N MET A 7 -6.97 -50.19 -3.97
CA MET A 7 -7.71 -49.08 -3.36
C MET A 7 -6.88 -48.21 -2.39
N ALA A 8 -5.76 -48.73 -1.87
CA ALA A 8 -4.88 -47.97 -0.98
C ALA A 8 -3.95 -46.96 -1.70
N ALA A 9 -3.70 -47.21 -3.00
CA ALA A 9 -2.84 -46.31 -3.80
C ALA A 9 -3.57 -45.07 -4.30
N ALA A 10 -4.91 -45.09 -4.42
CA ALA A 10 -5.70 -43.96 -4.90
C ALA A 10 -5.88 -42.85 -3.83
N LEU A 11 -5.77 -43.18 -2.53
CA LEU A 11 -5.90 -42.21 -1.45
C LEU A 11 -4.64 -41.30 -1.25
N LEU A 12 -3.50 -41.70 -1.78
CA LEU A 12 -2.25 -40.95 -1.63
C LEU A 12 -2.08 -39.80 -2.66
N LEU A 13 -2.89 -39.75 -3.69
CA LEU A 13 -2.85 -38.75 -4.74
C LEU A 13 -3.72 -37.51 -4.45
N ALA A 14 -4.59 -37.55 -3.45
CA ALA A 14 -5.48 -36.44 -3.10
C ALA A 14 -4.84 -35.41 -2.14
N ALA A 15 -3.61 -35.64 -1.68
CA ALA A 15 -3.00 -34.85 -0.58
C ALA A 15 -2.18 -33.64 -1.02
N CYS A 16 -2.12 -33.30 -2.31
CA CYS A 16 -1.28 -32.18 -2.82
C CYS A 16 -2.05 -31.05 -3.47
N ALA A 17 -3.30 -30.78 -3.08
CA ALA A 17 -3.97 -29.56 -3.50
C ALA A 17 -3.52 -28.42 -2.56
N SER A 18 -2.45 -27.72 -2.92
CA SER A 18 -2.13 -26.44 -2.27
C SER A 18 -3.24 -25.45 -2.55
N PRO A 19 -3.66 -24.63 -1.56
CA PRO A 19 -4.64 -23.57 -1.81
C PRO A 19 -4.16 -22.60 -2.89
N ASP A 20 -5.08 -22.10 -3.71
CA ASP A 20 -4.75 -21.13 -4.74
C ASP A 20 -4.31 -19.80 -4.10
N SER A 21 -3.28 -19.18 -4.66
CA SER A 21 -2.86 -17.84 -4.25
C SER A 21 -3.90 -16.81 -4.67
N ARG A 22 -4.27 -15.93 -3.74
CA ARG A 22 -5.13 -14.77 -3.97
C ARG A 22 -4.29 -13.52 -4.09
N TYR A 23 -4.61 -12.68 -5.07
CA TYR A 23 -3.86 -11.46 -5.35
C TYR A 23 -4.68 -10.24 -4.98
N PHE A 24 -4.02 -9.27 -4.34
CA PHE A 24 -4.62 -8.04 -3.82
C PHE A 24 -3.93 -6.82 -4.39
N THR A 25 -4.66 -5.72 -4.48
CA THR A 25 -4.16 -4.43 -4.96
C THR A 25 -4.59 -3.32 -4.00
N LEU A 26 -3.86 -2.20 -4.04
CA LEU A 26 -4.30 -0.96 -3.42
C LEU A 26 -5.21 -0.19 -4.39
N SER A 27 -6.17 0.52 -3.85
CA SER A 27 -7.14 1.32 -4.61
C SER A 27 -7.10 2.77 -4.16
N THR A 28 -7.45 3.68 -5.05
CA THR A 28 -7.63 5.09 -4.72
C THR A 28 -8.81 5.30 -3.75
N VAL A 29 -8.69 6.34 -2.94
CA VAL A 29 -9.71 6.76 -1.98
C VAL A 29 -10.14 8.18 -2.29
N GLU A 30 -11.46 8.38 -2.42
CA GLU A 30 -12.02 9.70 -2.63
C GLU A 30 -11.60 10.68 -1.52
N PRO A 31 -11.30 11.93 -1.86
CA PRO A 31 -10.92 12.93 -0.87
C PRO A 31 -12.06 13.18 0.12
N ALA A 32 -11.69 13.39 1.40
CA ALA A 32 -12.67 13.70 2.45
C ALA A 32 -13.35 15.07 2.27
N ALA A 33 -12.72 15.98 1.55
CA ALA A 33 -13.26 17.31 1.22
C ALA A 33 -13.23 17.54 -0.29
N SER A 34 -14.09 18.43 -0.77
CA SER A 34 -14.07 18.83 -2.18
C SER A 34 -12.70 19.36 -2.57
N PRO A 35 -12.12 18.91 -3.69
CA PRO A 35 -10.81 19.35 -4.14
C PRO A 35 -10.76 20.86 -4.34
N ALA A 36 -9.72 21.51 -3.84
CA ALA A 36 -9.49 22.92 -4.13
C ALA A 36 -8.91 23.04 -5.55
N GLN A 37 -9.52 23.88 -6.37
CA GLN A 37 -8.98 24.21 -7.70
C GLN A 37 -7.73 25.11 -7.54
N ASP A 38 -6.83 25.05 -8.52
CA ASP A 38 -5.65 25.91 -8.65
C ASP A 38 -4.53 25.71 -7.61
N LYS A 39 -4.50 24.57 -6.92
CA LYS A 39 -3.34 24.22 -6.12
C LYS A 39 -2.14 23.83 -7.00
N PRO A 40 -0.89 24.18 -6.60
CA PRO A 40 0.29 23.72 -7.32
C PRO A 40 0.34 22.20 -7.42
N LEU A 41 0.66 21.68 -8.60
CA LEU A 41 0.85 20.24 -8.81
C LEU A 41 2.18 19.78 -8.23
N PHE A 42 2.21 18.55 -7.76
CA PHE A 42 3.43 17.87 -7.35
C PHE A 42 3.75 16.73 -8.30
N HIS A 43 5.02 16.60 -8.64
CA HIS A 43 5.53 15.37 -9.22
C HIS A 43 5.97 14.43 -8.09
N LEU A 44 5.33 13.27 -7.98
CA LEU A 44 5.77 12.23 -7.04
C LEU A 44 7.06 11.59 -7.56
N ALA A 45 8.19 12.07 -7.06
CA ALA A 45 9.51 11.68 -7.52
C ALA A 45 9.92 10.29 -6.99
N SER A 46 9.54 9.96 -5.77
CA SER A 46 9.82 8.64 -5.19
C SER A 46 8.90 8.33 -4.01
N VAL A 47 8.59 7.04 -3.88
CA VAL A 47 8.14 6.42 -2.62
C VAL A 47 9.16 5.34 -2.31
N LYS A 48 9.58 5.23 -1.04
CA LYS A 48 10.49 4.17 -0.57
C LYS A 48 9.85 3.42 0.57
N LEU A 49 9.85 2.09 0.46
CA LEU A 49 9.41 1.18 1.50
C LEU A 49 10.61 0.36 2.00
N PRO A 50 10.62 -0.07 3.28
CA PRO A 50 11.56 -1.09 3.74
C PRO A 50 11.37 -2.42 2.98
N ASP A 51 12.48 -3.08 2.66
CA ASP A 51 12.50 -4.38 1.95
C ASP A 51 11.64 -5.45 2.65
N LEU A 52 11.46 -5.31 3.96
CA LEU A 52 10.57 -6.18 4.73
C LEU A 52 9.15 -6.21 4.16
N TYR A 53 8.66 -5.08 3.68
CA TYR A 53 7.28 -4.93 3.17
C TYR A 53 7.21 -5.04 1.65
N ASP A 54 8.29 -4.70 0.92
CA ASP A 54 8.30 -4.73 -0.56
C ASP A 54 8.56 -6.15 -1.09
N ARG A 55 7.63 -7.03 -0.86
CA ARG A 55 7.64 -8.44 -1.25
C ARG A 55 6.29 -8.91 -1.76
N PRO A 56 6.24 -10.04 -2.49
CA PRO A 56 4.98 -10.56 -3.02
C PRO A 56 3.97 -10.95 -1.96
N GLN A 57 4.42 -11.48 -0.80
CA GLN A 57 3.53 -11.92 0.28
C GLN A 57 3.01 -10.72 1.07
N MET A 58 1.75 -10.77 1.48
CA MET A 58 1.26 -9.84 2.48
C MET A 58 1.95 -10.12 3.81
N VAL A 59 2.44 -9.05 4.44
CA VAL A 59 3.15 -9.10 5.73
C VAL A 59 2.18 -8.70 6.82
N THR A 60 2.13 -9.47 7.89
CA THR A 60 1.38 -9.15 9.09
C THR A 60 2.31 -9.18 10.31
N ARG A 61 2.30 -8.12 11.11
CA ARG A 61 2.97 -8.11 12.40
C ARG A 61 2.17 -8.97 13.38
N THR A 62 2.83 -9.88 14.08
CA THR A 62 2.22 -10.79 15.05
C THR A 62 2.69 -10.52 16.47
N GLY A 63 3.70 -9.67 16.64
CA GLY A 63 4.25 -9.25 17.93
C GLY A 63 5.30 -8.15 17.77
N PRO A 64 5.91 -7.68 18.87
CA PRO A 64 6.86 -6.56 18.82
C PRO A 64 8.07 -6.80 17.92
N GLN A 65 8.52 -8.04 17.78
CA GLN A 65 9.70 -8.44 16.98
C GLN A 65 9.37 -9.57 16.00
N SER A 66 8.08 -9.82 15.71
CA SER A 66 7.68 -10.92 14.87
C SER A 66 6.74 -10.49 13.76
N VAL A 67 6.96 -11.06 12.57
CA VAL A 67 6.11 -10.91 11.40
C VAL A 67 5.80 -12.27 10.82
N GLU A 68 4.67 -12.37 10.13
CA GLU A 68 4.24 -13.54 9.38
C GLU A 68 4.06 -13.13 7.92
N PHE A 69 4.45 -14.02 7.01
CA PHE A 69 4.25 -13.86 5.57
C PHE A 69 3.12 -14.78 5.12
N ASP A 70 2.10 -14.23 4.49
CA ASP A 70 1.00 -15.03 3.98
C ASP A 70 1.38 -15.63 2.62
N GLU A 71 1.54 -16.94 2.56
CA GLU A 71 1.94 -17.64 1.33
C GLU A 71 0.85 -17.61 0.25
N TYR A 72 -0.41 -17.43 0.63
CA TYR A 72 -1.57 -17.47 -0.26
C TYR A 72 -2.22 -16.11 -0.49
N ALA A 73 -1.90 -15.09 0.33
CA ALA A 73 -2.32 -13.72 0.11
C ALA A 73 -1.13 -12.90 -0.39
N ARG A 74 -1.21 -12.46 -1.63
CA ARG A 74 -0.09 -11.82 -2.33
C ARG A 74 -0.49 -10.47 -2.91
N TRP A 75 0.45 -9.57 -2.96
CA TRP A 75 0.31 -8.34 -3.73
C TRP A 75 0.40 -8.65 -5.23
N ALA A 76 -0.46 -8.01 -6.03
CA ALA A 76 -0.51 -8.21 -7.48
C ALA A 76 0.73 -7.63 -8.22
N GLU A 77 1.44 -6.69 -7.58
CA GLU A 77 2.68 -6.08 -8.06
C GLU A 77 3.56 -5.70 -6.85
N PRO A 78 4.84 -5.33 -7.01
CA PRO A 78 5.68 -4.84 -5.91
C PRO A 78 4.98 -3.74 -5.13
N LEU A 79 4.93 -3.87 -3.79
CA LEU A 79 4.15 -2.98 -2.93
C LEU A 79 4.64 -1.53 -3.02
N GLU A 80 5.95 -1.29 -3.17
CA GLU A 80 6.52 0.05 -3.37
C GLU A 80 5.93 0.72 -4.61
N ARG A 81 5.89 0.00 -5.74
CA ARG A 81 5.35 0.52 -7.01
C ARG A 81 3.84 0.80 -6.90
N MET A 82 3.11 -0.13 -6.31
CA MET A 82 1.67 0.00 -6.12
C MET A 82 1.33 1.18 -5.20
N THR A 83 2.09 1.35 -4.11
CA THR A 83 1.98 2.49 -3.19
C THR A 83 2.24 3.81 -3.92
N ALA A 84 3.32 3.88 -4.71
CA ALA A 84 3.63 5.08 -5.48
C ALA A 84 2.53 5.43 -6.48
N ARG A 85 2.03 4.44 -7.23
CA ARG A 85 0.95 4.64 -8.20
C ARG A 85 -0.34 5.09 -7.53
N THR A 86 -0.76 4.41 -6.46
CA THR A 86 -2.01 4.74 -5.74
C THR A 86 -1.92 6.10 -5.07
N LEU A 87 -0.81 6.42 -4.41
CA LEU A 87 -0.61 7.73 -3.80
C LEU A 87 -0.60 8.87 -4.83
N ALA A 88 0.02 8.67 -6.00
CA ALA A 88 -0.02 9.65 -7.08
C ALA A 88 -1.44 9.91 -7.58
N GLN A 89 -2.25 8.85 -7.71
CA GLN A 89 -3.66 8.96 -8.09
C GLN A 89 -4.49 9.66 -7.00
N ASP A 90 -4.29 9.32 -5.74
CA ASP A 90 -4.95 9.95 -4.60
C ASP A 90 -4.64 11.46 -4.53
N ILE A 91 -3.39 11.85 -4.78
CA ILE A 91 -2.98 13.26 -4.85
C ILE A 91 -3.65 13.96 -6.05
N ALA A 92 -3.71 13.31 -7.21
CA ALA A 92 -4.35 13.88 -8.39
C ALA A 92 -5.86 14.13 -8.19
N LEU A 93 -6.55 13.26 -7.45
CA LEU A 93 -7.96 13.46 -7.06
C LEU A 93 -8.15 14.70 -6.17
N ARG A 94 -7.15 15.06 -5.35
CA ARG A 94 -7.15 16.20 -4.42
C ARG A 94 -6.70 17.50 -5.08
N ARG A 95 -5.99 17.40 -6.20
CA ARG A 95 -5.42 18.52 -6.96
C ARG A 95 -5.77 18.39 -8.44
N PRO A 96 -7.06 18.47 -8.79
CA PRO A 96 -7.48 18.37 -10.18
C PRO A 96 -6.83 19.49 -11.00
N HIS A 97 -6.25 19.09 -12.12
CA HIS A 97 -5.73 20.03 -13.10
C HIS A 97 -6.87 20.47 -14.04
N GLY A 98 -6.97 21.77 -14.30
CA GLY A 98 -7.96 22.31 -15.24
C GLY A 98 -7.73 21.83 -16.69
N ALA A 99 -8.62 22.25 -17.60
CA ALA A 99 -8.52 21.90 -19.01
C ALA A 99 -7.29 22.53 -19.65
N GLY A 100 -6.20 21.77 -19.76
CA GLY A 100 -4.95 22.20 -20.36
C GLY A 100 -3.91 21.10 -20.33
N PRO A 101 -2.74 21.27 -21.01
CA PRO A 101 -1.66 20.30 -20.91
C PRO A 101 -1.10 20.25 -19.50
N LEU A 102 -0.83 19.05 -18.98
CA LEU A 102 -0.13 18.88 -17.71
C LEU A 102 1.27 19.48 -17.81
N PRO A 103 1.73 20.25 -16.79
CA PRO A 103 3.13 20.69 -16.74
C PRO A 103 4.07 19.49 -16.72
N SER A 104 5.27 19.65 -17.27
CA SER A 104 6.26 18.58 -17.20
C SER A 104 6.68 18.32 -15.74
N ALA A 105 7.22 17.12 -15.48
CA ALA A 105 7.73 16.81 -14.14
C ALA A 105 8.87 17.77 -13.70
N ALA A 106 9.59 18.35 -14.65
CA ALA A 106 10.66 19.34 -14.37
C ALA A 106 10.10 20.69 -13.89
N ASP A 107 8.86 21.01 -14.26
CA ASP A 107 8.16 22.25 -13.93
C ASP A 107 7.25 22.13 -12.71
N GLN A 108 7.39 21.03 -11.97
CA GLN A 108 6.60 20.77 -10.76
C GLN A 108 7.49 20.63 -9.54
N ALA A 109 6.98 21.00 -8.37
CA ALA A 109 7.61 20.68 -7.10
C ALA A 109 7.73 19.15 -6.95
N LYS A 110 8.84 18.68 -6.37
CA LYS A 110 9.13 17.25 -6.20
C LYS A 110 8.67 16.77 -4.84
N LEU A 111 7.75 15.81 -4.82
CA LEU A 111 7.33 15.08 -3.62
C LEU A 111 8.14 13.79 -3.50
N GLN A 112 8.71 13.56 -2.32
CA GLN A 112 9.37 12.32 -1.93
C GLN A 112 8.72 11.80 -0.66
N VAL A 113 8.51 10.50 -0.58
CA VAL A 113 7.94 9.83 0.60
C VAL A 113 8.86 8.68 1.00
N ALA A 114 9.28 8.69 2.26
CA ALA A 114 9.97 7.56 2.87
C ALA A 114 9.05 6.93 3.92
N VAL A 115 8.69 5.69 3.71
CA VAL A 115 7.82 4.91 4.59
C VAL A 115 8.68 4.11 5.55
N ASP A 116 8.36 4.18 6.84
CA ASP A 116 9.00 3.37 7.87
C ASP A 116 8.20 2.09 8.16
N GLU A 117 6.87 2.21 8.20
CA GLU A 117 5.96 1.08 8.40
C GLU A 117 4.75 1.19 7.47
N PHE A 118 4.42 0.06 6.82
CA PHE A 118 3.18 -0.11 6.07
C PHE A 118 2.70 -1.55 6.24
N VAL A 119 2.02 -1.82 7.33
CA VAL A 119 1.76 -3.18 7.81
C VAL A 119 0.47 -3.28 8.63
N ALA A 120 -0.20 -4.43 8.54
CA ALA A 120 -1.24 -4.81 9.49
C ALA A 120 -0.60 -5.43 10.74
N ASP A 121 -1.11 -5.09 11.91
CA ASP A 121 -0.71 -5.62 13.21
C ASP A 121 -1.86 -6.43 13.80
N ARG A 122 -1.69 -7.75 13.84
CA ARG A 122 -2.70 -8.70 14.32
C ARG A 122 -2.93 -8.54 15.82
N ALA A 123 -1.87 -8.29 16.59
CA ALA A 123 -1.99 -8.13 18.04
C ALA A 123 -2.75 -6.86 18.41
N ALA A 124 -2.58 -5.81 17.62
CA ALA A 124 -3.26 -4.52 17.83
C ALA A 124 -4.61 -4.42 17.10
N GLY A 125 -4.96 -5.35 16.19
CA GLY A 125 -6.18 -5.33 15.39
C GLY A 125 -6.28 -4.13 14.45
N ARG A 126 -5.15 -3.61 13.96
CA ARG A 126 -5.08 -2.40 13.14
C ARG A 126 -4.00 -2.46 12.09
N ALA A 127 -4.13 -1.67 11.03
CA ALA A 127 -3.04 -1.39 10.11
C ALA A 127 -2.40 -0.04 10.45
N ARG A 128 -1.12 0.10 10.10
CA ARG A 128 -0.33 1.30 10.34
C ARG A 128 0.41 1.70 9.07
N LEU A 129 0.44 3.00 8.83
CA LEU A 129 1.30 3.66 7.85
C LEU A 129 2.03 4.79 8.55
N SER A 130 3.36 4.76 8.58
CA SER A 130 4.19 5.82 9.16
C SER A 130 5.44 6.07 8.33
N GLY A 131 6.01 7.27 8.47
CA GLY A 131 7.17 7.68 7.72
C GLY A 131 7.33 9.20 7.70
N ASN A 132 7.92 9.71 6.64
CA ASN A 132 8.06 11.14 6.40
C ASN A 132 7.84 11.46 4.92
N TRP A 133 7.35 12.65 4.65
CA TRP A 133 7.28 13.20 3.31
C TRP A 133 8.09 14.51 3.21
N LYS A 134 8.56 14.81 2.02
CA LYS A 134 9.30 16.02 1.70
C LYS A 134 8.87 16.56 0.34
N ILE A 135 8.55 17.85 0.27
CA ILE A 135 8.33 18.58 -0.97
C ILE A 135 9.49 19.54 -1.17
N THR A 136 10.08 19.51 -2.36
CA THR A 136 11.12 20.46 -2.77
C THR A 136 10.59 21.30 -3.92
N GLY A 137 10.46 22.61 -3.70
CA GLY A 137 10.03 23.59 -4.69
C GLY A 137 11.06 23.76 -5.82
N LEU A 138 10.64 24.44 -6.90
CA LEU A 138 11.51 24.76 -8.03
C LEU A 138 12.63 25.75 -7.65
N ASP A 139 12.40 26.56 -6.63
CA ASP A 139 13.36 27.50 -6.04
C ASP A 139 14.37 26.84 -5.08
N GLY A 140 14.25 25.52 -4.90
CA GLY A 140 15.08 24.75 -3.96
C GLY A 140 14.60 24.79 -2.52
N THR A 141 13.55 25.53 -2.19
CA THR A 141 12.95 25.48 -0.84
C THR A 141 12.41 24.08 -0.56
N ALA A 142 12.53 23.64 0.69
CA ALA A 142 12.04 22.33 1.08
C ALA A 142 11.17 22.43 2.33
N ARG A 143 10.05 21.69 2.34
CA ARG A 143 9.21 21.46 3.50
C ARG A 143 8.88 19.98 3.62
N GLY A 144 8.60 19.53 4.82
CA GLY A 144 8.25 18.11 5.05
C GLY A 144 7.85 17.91 6.50
N ALA A 145 7.22 16.77 6.76
CA ALA A 145 6.79 16.37 8.09
C ALA A 145 6.81 14.84 8.25
N PRO A 146 6.98 14.34 9.48
CA PRO A 146 6.66 12.96 9.79
C PRO A 146 5.15 12.75 9.76
N PHE A 147 4.73 11.52 9.44
CA PHE A 147 3.33 11.11 9.52
C PHE A 147 3.21 9.76 10.23
N SER A 148 2.08 9.54 10.88
CA SER A 148 1.74 8.24 11.47
C SER A 148 0.23 8.10 11.56
N PHE A 149 -0.31 7.15 10.80
CA PHE A 149 -1.74 6.84 10.75
C PHE A 149 -1.97 5.40 11.17
N THR A 150 -3.10 5.17 11.83
CA THR A 150 -3.58 3.82 12.16
C THR A 150 -5.07 3.73 11.88
N GLU A 151 -5.50 2.56 11.37
CA GLU A 151 -6.91 2.25 11.14
C GLU A 151 -7.21 0.82 11.62
N PRO A 152 -8.38 0.57 12.22
CA PRO A 152 -8.77 -0.78 12.62
C PRO A 152 -8.95 -1.68 11.41
N VAL A 153 -8.53 -2.96 11.54
CA VAL A 153 -8.74 -3.99 10.52
C VAL A 153 -9.68 -5.05 11.10
N SER A 154 -10.85 -5.20 10.50
CA SER A 154 -11.82 -6.21 10.92
C SER A 154 -11.37 -7.61 10.49
N GLY A 155 -11.17 -8.48 11.48
CA GLY A 155 -10.91 -9.91 11.25
C GLY A 155 -9.58 -10.26 10.59
N MET A 156 -8.70 -9.29 10.29
CA MET A 156 -7.39 -9.50 9.63
C MET A 156 -7.47 -10.30 8.32
N ASP A 157 -8.64 -10.24 7.64
CA ASP A 157 -8.78 -10.79 6.29
C ASP A 157 -7.91 -10.00 5.32
N PRO A 158 -7.20 -10.66 4.39
CA PRO A 158 -6.33 -9.99 3.43
C PRO A 158 -7.02 -8.91 2.58
N ALA A 159 -8.28 -9.11 2.18
CA ALA A 159 -9.04 -8.11 1.42
C ALA A 159 -9.36 -6.88 2.29
N ALA A 160 -9.81 -7.08 3.54
CA ALA A 160 -10.04 -6.01 4.49
C ALA A 160 -8.73 -5.27 4.81
N THR A 161 -7.61 -5.99 4.94
CA THR A 161 -6.28 -5.40 5.12
C THR A 161 -5.90 -4.50 3.96
N ALA A 162 -6.03 -4.95 2.71
CA ALA A 162 -5.73 -4.16 1.51
C ALA A 162 -6.63 -2.90 1.43
N ALA A 163 -7.91 -3.01 1.77
CA ALA A 163 -8.84 -1.88 1.80
C ALA A 163 -8.43 -0.83 2.86
N VAL A 164 -8.08 -1.27 4.06
CA VAL A 164 -7.62 -0.37 5.14
C VAL A 164 -6.28 0.27 4.78
N MET A 165 -5.34 -0.48 4.19
CA MET A 165 -4.08 0.08 3.72
C MET A 165 -4.30 1.15 2.63
N SER A 166 -5.29 0.97 1.74
CA SER A 166 -5.70 1.99 0.78
C SER A 166 -6.23 3.25 1.47
N THR A 167 -7.06 3.09 2.51
CA THR A 167 -7.55 4.21 3.33
C THR A 167 -6.41 5.00 3.97
N LEU A 168 -5.39 4.31 4.48
CA LEU A 168 -4.21 4.97 5.07
C LEU A 168 -3.43 5.80 4.05
N LEU A 169 -3.32 5.35 2.79
CA LEU A 169 -2.73 6.15 1.70
C LEU A 169 -3.57 7.37 1.37
N GLY A 170 -4.90 7.23 1.32
CA GLY A 170 -5.80 8.37 1.16
C GLY A 170 -5.59 9.44 2.26
N ARG A 171 -5.41 9.02 3.52
CA ARG A 171 -5.09 9.94 4.63
C ARG A 171 -3.74 10.64 4.45
N LEU A 172 -2.73 9.92 3.95
CA LEU A 172 -1.45 10.53 3.62
C LEU A 172 -1.59 11.57 2.51
N ALA A 173 -2.38 11.26 1.48
CA ALA A 173 -2.67 12.21 0.41
C ALA A 173 -3.42 13.46 0.93
N ASP A 174 -4.38 13.31 1.86
CA ASP A 174 -5.06 14.42 2.53
C ASP A 174 -4.10 15.29 3.36
N GLU A 175 -3.14 14.64 4.04
CA GLU A 175 -2.12 15.35 4.82
C GLU A 175 -1.20 16.18 3.91
N ILE A 176 -0.68 15.58 2.84
CA ILE A 176 0.17 16.26 1.86
C ILE A 176 -0.59 17.38 1.15
N ASP A 177 -1.88 17.18 0.88
CA ASP A 177 -2.70 18.20 0.22
C ASP A 177 -2.95 19.44 1.08
N ARG A 178 -3.00 19.31 2.41
CA ARG A 178 -3.17 20.43 3.34
C ARG A 178 -1.93 21.31 3.48
N ASN A 179 -0.78 20.78 3.14
CA ASN A 179 0.52 21.44 3.27
C ASN A 179 1.02 21.93 1.91
#